data_35a53d1407ff57b51a236694c8493c50
#
_entry.id   35a53d1407ff57b51a236694c8493c50
#
_cell.length_a   1.000
_cell.length_b   1.000
_cell.length_c   1.000
_cell.angle_alpha   90.00
_cell.angle_beta   90.00
_cell.angle_gamma   90.00
#
_symmetry.space_group_name_H-M   'P 1'
#
loop_
_entity.id
_entity.type
_entity.pdbx_description
1 polymer ?
#
loop_
_entity_poly.entity_id
_entity_poly.type
_entity_poly.pdbx_seq_one_letter_code
_entity_poly.pdbx_strand_id
1 'polypeptide(L)'
;MGGKTRTDAEGKVTKGWDHDPPAKEKLVPFGILMLATGALMLLFGLAETSDAWVDALQMWWLRVQADLVQVKRLVIYLDNGPKNSGRRTQFLKRMVQFADWSGLEIRLVYYPPYHSKYNPIERCWSALEKKWNGVLLNCLKVVLQCALRMKWKGRHPTLKRLDGEYPDGVRVAAKEMKEYEARLERSATLPKYDITIKPKITDPQVS
;
A
#
# COMPACT_ATOMS: atom_id res chain seq x y z
N MET A 1 -15.20 -13.05 12.36
CA MET A 1 -15.23 -13.11 13.86
C MET A 1 -16.06 -11.94 14.35
N GLY A 2 -17.22 -12.21 14.97
CA GLY A 2 -18.13 -11.17 15.47
C GLY A 2 -17.48 -10.31 16.55
N GLY A 3 -17.43 -9.00 16.34
CA GLY A 3 -17.00 -8.06 17.36
C GLY A 3 -17.95 -8.07 18.56
N LYS A 4 -17.42 -7.80 19.75
CA LYS A 4 -18.22 -7.68 20.97
C LYS A 4 -19.24 -6.55 20.80
N THR A 5 -20.51 -6.86 20.96
CA THR A 5 -21.61 -5.88 21.00
C THR A 5 -21.38 -4.91 22.17
N ARG A 6 -21.38 -3.60 21.92
CA ARG A 6 -21.37 -2.58 22.98
C ARG A 6 -22.78 -2.05 23.14
N THR A 7 -23.22 -1.95 24.37
CA THR A 7 -24.42 -1.18 24.75
C THR A 7 -24.08 0.32 24.71
N ASP A 8 -25.02 1.15 24.26
CA ASP A 8 -24.93 2.59 24.44
C ASP A 8 -25.08 3.00 25.93
N ALA A 9 -24.94 4.28 26.24
CA ALA A 9 -25.07 4.79 27.61
C ALA A 9 -26.45 4.54 28.22
N GLU A 10 -27.45 4.20 27.41
CA GLU A 10 -28.83 3.92 27.81
C GLU A 10 -29.13 2.42 27.93
N GLY A 11 -28.11 1.57 27.77
CA GLY A 11 -28.25 0.12 27.92
C GLY A 11 -28.88 -0.60 26.72
N LYS A 12 -29.11 0.11 25.60
CA LYS A 12 -29.70 -0.46 24.39
C LYS A 12 -28.70 -1.31 23.64
N VAL A 13 -28.96 -2.61 23.51
CA VAL A 13 -28.14 -3.52 22.72
C VAL A 13 -28.36 -3.23 21.24
N THR A 14 -27.35 -2.71 20.58
CA THR A 14 -27.38 -2.64 19.12
C THR A 14 -27.24 -4.08 18.59
N LYS A 15 -28.27 -4.60 17.94
CA LYS A 15 -28.19 -5.92 17.28
C LYS A 15 -27.01 -5.88 16.31
N GLY A 16 -26.03 -6.77 16.49
CA GLY A 16 -25.00 -6.99 15.48
C GLY A 16 -25.68 -7.37 14.16
N TRP A 17 -25.36 -6.68 13.10
CA TRP A 17 -25.82 -7.07 11.77
C TRP A 17 -25.09 -8.35 11.40
N ASP A 18 -25.83 -9.37 10.98
CA ASP A 18 -25.25 -10.61 10.43
C ASP A 18 -24.50 -10.38 9.10
N HIS A 19 -24.74 -9.22 8.49
CA HIS A 19 -24.06 -8.74 7.29
C HIS A 19 -23.59 -7.30 7.52
N ASP A 20 -22.46 -6.94 6.92
CA ASP A 20 -21.99 -5.56 6.95
C ASP A 20 -23.09 -4.62 6.43
N PRO A 21 -23.42 -3.54 7.16
CA PRO A 21 -24.37 -2.55 6.66
C PRO A 21 -23.87 -2.04 5.31
N PRO A 22 -24.76 -1.75 4.34
CA PRO A 22 -24.35 -1.22 3.06
C PRO A 22 -23.55 0.07 3.28
N ALA A 23 -22.23 -0.03 3.13
CA ALA A 23 -21.35 1.11 3.28
C ALA A 23 -21.64 2.08 2.13
N LYS A 24 -21.89 3.34 2.46
CA LYS A 24 -22.08 4.40 1.44
C LYS A 24 -20.81 4.60 0.62
N GLU A 25 -19.64 4.32 1.19
CA GLU A 25 -18.34 4.41 0.55
C GLU A 25 -17.44 3.25 1.01
N LYS A 26 -16.76 2.59 0.06
CA LYS A 26 -15.76 1.58 0.37
C LYS A 26 -14.43 2.29 0.60
N LEU A 27 -13.88 2.23 1.81
CA LEU A 27 -12.55 2.72 2.11
C LEU A 27 -11.54 1.58 2.10
N VAL A 28 -10.46 1.79 1.35
CA VAL A 28 -9.35 0.85 1.23
C VAL A 28 -8.13 1.46 1.93
N PRO A 29 -7.60 0.80 2.96
CA PRO A 29 -6.38 1.24 3.61
C PRO A 29 -5.14 0.75 2.84
N PHE A 30 -4.18 1.65 2.64
CA PHE A 30 -2.83 1.36 2.16
C PHE A 30 -1.84 1.66 3.27
N GLY A 31 -0.88 0.79 3.48
CA GLY A 31 0.13 0.98 4.52
C GLY A 31 1.54 0.90 3.96
N ILE A 32 2.38 1.84 4.37
CA ILE A 32 3.81 1.84 4.07
C ILE A 32 4.57 1.90 5.39
N LEU A 33 5.31 0.84 5.67
CA LEU A 33 6.14 0.72 6.87
C LEU A 33 7.61 0.82 6.49
N MET A 34 8.29 1.86 6.94
CA MET A 34 9.74 1.98 6.83
C MET A 34 10.41 1.11 7.89
N LEU A 35 11.04 0.01 7.48
CA LEU A 35 11.61 -0.97 8.41
C LEU A 35 12.75 -0.40 9.26
N ALA A 36 13.58 0.46 8.69
CA ALA A 36 14.73 1.06 9.37
C ALA A 36 14.34 1.91 10.57
N THR A 37 13.25 2.69 10.46
CA THR A 37 12.82 3.63 11.50
C THR A 37 11.58 3.19 12.25
N GLY A 38 10.82 2.23 11.68
CA GLY A 38 9.50 1.86 12.15
C GLY A 38 8.42 2.92 11.85
N ALA A 39 8.72 3.94 11.03
CA ALA A 39 7.74 4.93 10.63
C ALA A 39 6.65 4.28 9.78
N LEU A 40 5.40 4.55 10.12
CA LEU A 40 4.23 4.03 9.44
C LEU A 40 3.44 5.17 8.81
N MET A 41 3.13 5.03 7.53
CA MET A 41 2.18 5.89 6.83
C MET A 41 0.97 5.06 6.41
N LEU A 42 -0.21 5.53 6.75
CA LEU A 42 -1.49 4.97 6.32
C LEU A 42 -2.18 5.94 5.36
N LEU A 43 -2.58 5.42 4.22
CA LEU A 43 -3.34 6.17 3.23
C LEU A 43 -4.69 5.49 3.04
N PHE A 44 -5.72 6.27 2.77
CA PHE A 44 -7.07 5.76 2.57
C PHE A 44 -7.59 6.22 1.22
N GLY A 45 -7.96 5.27 0.38
CA GLY A 45 -8.52 5.49 -0.95
C GLY A 45 -9.89 4.84 -1.11
N LEU A 46 -10.53 5.04 -2.25
CA LEU A 46 -11.85 4.49 -2.56
C LEU A 46 -11.79 3.16 -3.35
N ALA A 47 -10.63 2.85 -3.93
CA ALA A 47 -10.44 1.63 -4.72
C ALA A 47 -9.05 1.02 -4.50
N GLU A 48 -8.99 -0.32 -4.50
CA GLU A 48 -7.74 -1.07 -4.48
C GLU A 48 -7.35 -1.42 -5.92
N THR A 49 -6.49 -0.59 -6.51
CA THR A 49 -5.95 -0.81 -7.86
C THR A 49 -4.42 -0.70 -7.87
N SER A 50 -3.80 -1.17 -8.95
CA SER A 50 -2.35 -1.02 -9.13
C SER A 50 -1.92 0.45 -9.14
N ASP A 51 -2.74 1.32 -9.72
CA ASP A 51 -2.47 2.76 -9.76
C ASP A 51 -2.52 3.38 -8.37
N ALA A 52 -3.54 3.05 -7.56
CA ALA A 52 -3.65 3.51 -6.18
C ALA A 52 -2.46 3.06 -5.32
N TRP A 53 -1.96 1.83 -5.51
CA TRP A 53 -0.77 1.34 -4.83
C TRP A 53 0.47 2.18 -5.13
N VAL A 54 0.69 2.52 -6.40
CA VAL A 54 1.89 3.27 -6.79
C VAL A 54 1.75 4.74 -6.44
N ASP A 55 0.55 5.33 -6.54
CA ASP A 55 0.32 6.70 -6.09
C ASP A 55 0.51 6.85 -4.57
N ALA A 56 0.10 5.86 -3.79
CA ALA A 56 0.40 5.81 -2.36
C ALA A 56 1.91 5.82 -2.11
N LEU A 57 2.68 5.05 -2.89
CA LEU A 57 4.14 5.01 -2.80
C LEU A 57 4.76 6.35 -3.23
N GLN A 58 4.25 7.00 -4.27
CA GLN A 58 4.71 8.32 -4.71
C GLN A 58 4.47 9.38 -3.62
N MET A 59 3.28 9.41 -3.01
CA MET A 59 2.98 10.33 -1.92
C MET A 59 3.89 10.11 -0.71
N TRP A 60 4.20 8.85 -0.39
CA TRP A 60 5.15 8.53 0.66
C TRP A 60 6.56 9.03 0.30
N TRP A 61 7.04 8.75 -0.93
CA TRP A 61 8.37 9.16 -1.35
C TRP A 61 8.54 10.67 -1.34
N LEU A 62 7.60 11.43 -1.88
CA LEU A 62 7.59 12.89 -1.83
C LEU A 62 7.75 13.45 -0.41
N ARG A 63 7.23 12.74 0.58
CA ARG A 63 7.32 13.16 1.97
C ARG A 63 8.70 12.90 2.59
N VAL A 64 9.35 11.81 2.21
CA VAL A 64 10.56 11.34 2.90
C VAL A 64 11.84 11.55 2.12
N GLN A 65 11.78 11.88 0.83
CA GLN A 65 12.94 11.98 -0.05
C GLN A 65 13.99 12.99 0.43
N ALA A 66 13.56 14.09 1.03
CA ALA A 66 14.47 15.11 1.56
C ALA A 66 15.35 14.58 2.71
N ASP A 67 14.83 13.62 3.48
CA ASP A 67 15.57 12.97 4.57
C ASP A 67 16.39 11.76 4.07
N LEU A 68 16.18 11.34 2.81
CA LEU A 68 16.74 10.12 2.22
C LEU A 68 17.61 10.41 0.97
N VAL A 69 18.25 11.56 0.91
CA VAL A 69 19.04 12.01 -0.26
C VAL A 69 20.16 11.06 -0.67
N GLN A 70 20.66 10.24 0.25
CA GLN A 70 21.72 9.26 -0.01
C GLN A 70 21.17 7.91 -0.51
N VAL A 71 19.86 7.71 -0.46
CA VAL A 71 19.24 6.45 -0.89
C VAL A 71 19.24 6.38 -2.41
N LYS A 72 19.85 5.34 -2.96
CA LYS A 72 19.88 5.05 -4.40
C LYS A 72 19.02 3.85 -4.77
N ARG A 73 18.70 3.01 -3.79
CA ARG A 73 17.89 1.81 -3.98
C ARG A 73 16.80 1.72 -2.92
N LEU A 74 15.60 1.42 -3.37
CA LEU A 74 14.45 1.16 -2.51
C LEU A 74 14.05 -0.32 -2.64
N VAL A 75 14.11 -1.06 -1.54
CA VAL A 75 13.63 -2.44 -1.47
C VAL A 75 12.22 -2.46 -0.91
N ILE A 76 11.27 -2.98 -1.67
CA ILE A 76 9.85 -3.00 -1.33
C ILE A 76 9.42 -4.45 -1.12
N TYR A 77 9.00 -4.78 0.10
CA TYR A 77 8.44 -6.09 0.44
C TYR A 77 6.93 -6.09 0.24
N LEU A 78 6.41 -7.05 -0.50
CA LEU A 78 5.02 -7.15 -0.92
C LEU A 78 4.45 -8.55 -0.64
N ASP A 79 3.15 -8.60 -0.39
CA ASP A 79 2.39 -9.84 -0.12
C ASP A 79 2.01 -10.63 -1.37
N ASN A 80 2.33 -10.12 -2.57
CA ASN A 80 1.97 -10.72 -3.85
C ASN A 80 0.45 -10.77 -4.11
N GLY A 81 -0.26 -9.75 -3.64
CA GLY A 81 -1.70 -9.60 -3.85
C GLY A 81 -2.09 -9.39 -5.32
N PRO A 82 -3.38 -9.50 -5.67
CA PRO A 82 -3.83 -9.46 -7.07
C PRO A 82 -3.60 -8.12 -7.76
N LYS A 83 -3.42 -7.04 -7.02
CA LYS A 83 -3.23 -5.68 -7.54
C LYS A 83 -1.77 -5.23 -7.56
N ASN A 84 -0.87 -5.90 -6.82
CA ASN A 84 0.55 -5.55 -6.67
C ASN A 84 1.51 -6.72 -6.98
N SER A 85 1.02 -7.80 -7.58
CA SER A 85 1.86 -8.98 -7.85
C SER A 85 2.89 -8.73 -8.96
N GLY A 86 3.99 -9.50 -8.92
CA GLY A 86 5.04 -9.52 -9.94
C GLY A 86 4.61 -10.03 -11.33
N ARG A 87 3.30 -10.26 -11.53
CA ARG A 87 2.68 -10.62 -12.81
C ARG A 87 1.64 -9.61 -13.26
N ARG A 88 1.26 -8.66 -12.41
CA ARG A 88 0.26 -7.65 -12.75
C ARG A 88 0.88 -6.57 -13.65
N THR A 89 0.54 -6.60 -14.93
CA THR A 89 1.15 -5.73 -15.95
C THR A 89 1.00 -4.25 -15.61
N GLN A 90 -0.19 -3.80 -15.17
CA GLN A 90 -0.42 -2.42 -14.77
C GLN A 90 0.47 -2.02 -13.59
N PHE A 91 0.64 -2.88 -12.59
CA PHE A 91 1.53 -2.60 -11.45
C PHE A 91 2.99 -2.46 -11.89
N LEU A 92 3.47 -3.42 -12.71
CA LEU A 92 4.85 -3.41 -13.21
C LEU A 92 5.14 -2.17 -14.07
N LYS A 93 4.23 -1.80 -14.98
CA LYS A 93 4.30 -0.55 -15.76
C LYS A 93 4.46 0.64 -14.82
N ARG A 94 3.58 0.79 -13.84
CA ARG A 94 3.61 1.89 -12.88
C ARG A 94 4.87 1.90 -12.03
N MET A 95 5.40 0.74 -11.66
CA MET A 95 6.67 0.64 -10.92
C MET A 95 7.88 1.05 -11.75
N VAL A 96 7.88 0.75 -13.07
CA VAL A 96 8.92 1.26 -13.99
C VAL A 96 8.83 2.80 -14.08
N GLN A 97 7.62 3.34 -14.22
CA GLN A 97 7.40 4.80 -14.23
C GLN A 97 7.83 5.45 -12.91
N PHE A 98 7.56 4.79 -11.77
CA PHE A 98 8.01 5.26 -10.47
C PHE A 98 9.55 5.27 -10.35
N ALA A 99 10.22 4.22 -10.84
CA ALA A 99 11.68 4.17 -10.85
C ALA A 99 12.28 5.34 -11.68
N ASP A 100 11.74 5.57 -12.88
CA ASP A 100 12.17 6.66 -13.75
C ASP A 100 11.94 8.05 -13.11
N TRP A 101 10.76 8.24 -12.52
CA TRP A 101 10.39 9.50 -11.88
C TRP A 101 11.21 9.79 -10.61
N SER A 102 11.44 8.78 -9.78
CA SER A 102 12.16 8.94 -8.51
C SER A 102 13.69 8.93 -8.67
N GLY A 103 14.19 8.42 -9.78
CA GLY A 103 15.62 8.17 -10.01
C GLY A 103 16.19 7.02 -9.17
N LEU A 104 15.34 6.22 -8.52
CA LEU A 104 15.74 5.13 -7.66
C LEU A 104 15.77 3.80 -8.39
N GLU A 105 16.76 2.97 -8.07
CA GLU A 105 16.64 1.54 -8.33
C GLU A 105 15.59 0.94 -7.39
N ILE A 106 14.61 0.26 -7.94
CA ILE A 106 13.53 -0.39 -7.19
C ILE A 106 13.73 -1.90 -7.20
N ARG A 107 13.75 -2.52 -6.03
CA ARG A 107 13.73 -3.96 -5.90
C ARG A 107 12.45 -4.41 -5.23
N LEU A 108 11.62 -5.16 -5.97
CA LEU A 108 10.39 -5.76 -5.49
C LEU A 108 10.70 -7.16 -4.97
N VAL A 109 10.41 -7.40 -3.70
CA VAL A 109 10.61 -8.68 -3.04
C VAL A 109 9.26 -9.17 -2.53
N TYR A 110 8.83 -10.33 -2.99
CA TYR A 110 7.52 -10.88 -2.66
C TYR A 110 7.61 -12.00 -1.64
N TYR A 111 6.75 -11.95 -0.65
CA TYR A 111 6.58 -13.07 0.27
C TYR A 111 5.98 -14.28 -0.46
N PRO A 112 6.46 -15.49 -0.19
CA PRO A 112 5.84 -16.70 -0.72
C PRO A 112 4.37 -16.82 -0.23
N PRO A 113 3.52 -17.56 -0.94
CA PRO A 113 2.17 -17.87 -0.48
C PRO A 113 2.18 -18.41 0.94
N TYR A 114 1.18 -18.04 1.73
CA TYR A 114 1.01 -18.41 3.15
C TYR A 114 2.07 -17.89 4.12
N HIS A 115 3.00 -17.02 3.66
CA HIS A 115 4.06 -16.43 4.48
C HIS A 115 3.84 -14.95 4.78
N SER A 116 2.69 -14.39 4.43
CA SER A 116 2.34 -12.97 4.73
C SER A 116 2.45 -12.63 6.22
N LYS A 117 2.23 -13.60 7.11
CA LYS A 117 2.40 -13.43 8.57
C LYS A 117 3.80 -12.94 8.99
N TYR A 118 4.81 -13.16 8.14
CA TYR A 118 6.17 -12.65 8.37
C TYR A 118 6.36 -11.23 7.87
N ASN A 119 5.40 -10.69 7.09
CA ASN A 119 5.43 -9.30 6.67
C ASN A 119 5.17 -8.39 7.89
N PRO A 120 6.12 -7.54 8.29
CA PRO A 120 5.98 -6.71 9.50
C PRO A 120 4.76 -5.80 9.50
N ILE A 121 4.24 -5.42 8.33
CA ILE A 121 3.05 -4.57 8.22
C ILE A 121 1.78 -5.25 8.72
N GLU A 122 1.70 -6.58 8.70
CA GLU A 122 0.57 -7.33 9.24
C GLU A 122 0.33 -7.03 10.72
N ARG A 123 1.41 -6.80 11.46
CA ARG A 123 1.32 -6.40 12.87
C ARG A 123 0.77 -4.97 13.02
N CYS A 124 1.04 -4.11 12.03
CA CYS A 124 0.45 -2.76 12.00
C CYS A 124 -1.05 -2.84 11.75
N TRP A 125 -1.49 -3.71 10.83
CA TRP A 125 -2.91 -3.96 10.59
C TRP A 125 -3.61 -4.48 11.84
N SER A 126 -3.06 -5.45 12.53
CA SER A 126 -3.61 -5.95 13.80
C SER A 126 -3.71 -4.86 14.88
N ALA A 127 -2.74 -3.93 14.93
CA ALA A 127 -2.81 -2.80 15.85
C ALA A 127 -3.92 -1.80 15.48
N LEU A 128 -4.15 -1.58 14.18
CA LEU A 128 -5.22 -0.74 13.66
C LEU A 128 -6.60 -1.37 13.91
N GLU A 129 -6.76 -2.67 13.64
CA GLU A 129 -7.98 -3.42 13.88
C GLU A 129 -8.43 -3.35 15.34
N LYS A 130 -7.51 -3.40 16.29
CA LYS A 130 -7.82 -3.20 17.71
C LYS A 130 -8.44 -1.84 17.99
N LYS A 131 -8.13 -0.80 17.19
CA LYS A 131 -8.74 0.53 17.33
C LYS A 131 -10.10 0.65 16.67
N TRP A 132 -10.35 -0.18 15.67
CA TRP A 132 -11.63 -0.27 14.97
C TRP A 132 -12.61 -1.22 15.64
N ASN A 133 -12.12 -2.14 16.47
CA ASN A 133 -12.97 -3.15 17.12
C ASN A 133 -14.07 -2.50 17.97
N GLY A 134 -15.31 -2.84 17.68
CA GLY A 134 -16.50 -2.31 18.33
C GLY A 134 -16.86 -0.88 17.93
N VAL A 135 -16.26 -0.32 16.87
CA VAL A 135 -16.60 1.00 16.29
C VAL A 135 -17.31 0.79 14.97
N LEU A 136 -18.43 1.47 14.76
CA LEU A 136 -19.12 1.50 13.48
C LEU A 136 -18.34 2.43 12.51
N LEU A 137 -17.67 1.86 11.53
CA LEU A 137 -16.86 2.59 10.53
C LEU A 137 -17.74 3.12 9.40
N ASN A 138 -18.67 4.01 9.70
CA ASN A 138 -19.70 4.50 8.78
C ASN A 138 -19.28 5.70 7.93
N CYS A 139 -18.13 6.31 8.21
CA CYS A 139 -17.60 7.42 7.41
C CYS A 139 -16.09 7.56 7.57
N LEU A 140 -15.44 8.20 6.58
CA LEU A 140 -14.00 8.46 6.56
C LEU A 140 -13.50 9.13 7.85
N LYS A 141 -14.26 10.10 8.39
CA LYS A 141 -13.87 10.81 9.62
C LYS A 141 -13.66 9.85 10.80
N VAL A 142 -14.57 8.90 11.01
CA VAL A 142 -14.47 7.88 12.07
C VAL A 142 -13.25 6.98 11.85
N VAL A 143 -13.05 6.51 10.61
CA VAL A 143 -11.88 5.68 10.25
C VAL A 143 -10.57 6.39 10.57
N LEU A 144 -10.45 7.66 10.15
CA LEU A 144 -9.25 8.47 10.41
C LEU A 144 -9.05 8.74 11.91
N GLN A 145 -10.12 9.03 12.66
CA GLN A 145 -10.02 9.23 14.11
C GLN A 145 -9.54 7.98 14.84
N CYS A 146 -9.98 6.79 14.43
CA CYS A 146 -9.49 5.53 14.97
C CYS A 146 -8.01 5.31 14.62
N ALA A 147 -7.63 5.58 13.38
CA ALA A 147 -6.24 5.46 12.94
C ALA A 147 -5.30 6.44 13.67
N LEU A 148 -5.75 7.67 13.96
CA LEU A 148 -5.00 8.65 14.77
C LEU A 148 -4.75 8.18 16.20
N ARG A 149 -5.61 7.34 16.78
CA ARG A 149 -5.44 6.76 18.12
C ARG A 149 -4.49 5.57 18.13
N MET A 150 -4.09 5.07 16.96
CA MET A 150 -3.14 3.98 16.84
C MET A 150 -1.74 4.47 17.23
N LYS A 151 -0.97 3.59 17.87
CA LYS A 151 0.49 3.75 18.01
C LYS A 151 1.19 2.51 17.50
N TRP A 152 2.24 2.73 16.74
CA TRP A 152 3.17 1.71 16.28
C TRP A 152 4.57 2.05 16.77
N LYS A 153 5.21 1.16 17.53
CA LYS A 153 6.50 1.44 18.18
C LYS A 153 6.55 2.80 18.90
N GLY A 154 5.48 3.12 19.64
CA GLY A 154 5.35 4.37 20.40
C GLY A 154 4.98 5.62 19.59
N ARG A 155 4.91 5.56 18.28
CA ARG A 155 4.62 6.69 17.37
C ARG A 155 3.25 6.56 16.72
N HIS A 156 2.61 7.69 16.47
CA HIS A 156 1.39 7.72 15.66
C HIS A 156 1.74 7.58 14.16
N PRO A 157 0.91 6.90 13.35
CA PRO A 157 1.10 6.87 11.92
C PRO A 157 0.87 8.24 11.29
N THR A 158 1.54 8.52 10.17
CA THR A 158 1.14 9.60 9.30
C THR A 158 -0.09 9.17 8.52
N LEU A 159 -1.14 10.00 8.49
CA LEU A 159 -2.36 9.71 7.74
C LEU A 159 -2.46 10.59 6.51
N LYS A 160 -2.89 10.02 5.40
CA LYS A 160 -3.18 10.72 4.15
C LYS A 160 -4.41 10.10 3.47
N ARG A 161 -5.02 10.86 2.58
CA ARG A 161 -6.08 10.39 1.69
C ARG A 161 -5.54 10.31 0.27
N LEU A 162 -5.98 9.29 -0.47
CA LEU A 162 -5.78 9.16 -1.90
C LEU A 162 -7.05 9.69 -2.59
N ASP A 163 -6.93 10.85 -3.23
CA ASP A 163 -8.07 11.54 -3.86
C ASP A 163 -8.18 11.27 -5.37
N GLY A 164 -7.32 10.39 -5.92
CA GLY A 164 -7.34 10.03 -7.33
C GLY A 164 -8.54 9.15 -7.71
N GLU A 165 -8.92 9.20 -8.98
CA GLU A 165 -9.82 8.24 -9.59
C GLU A 165 -9.04 7.01 -10.02
N TYR A 166 -9.42 5.85 -9.51
CA TYR A 166 -8.70 4.59 -9.72
C TYR A 166 -9.62 3.54 -10.36
N PRO A 167 -9.84 3.60 -11.68
CA PRO A 167 -10.68 2.62 -12.37
C PRO A 167 -10.10 1.21 -12.23
N ASP A 168 -10.98 0.24 -11.96
CA ASP A 168 -10.56 -1.17 -11.92
C ASP A 168 -10.43 -1.74 -13.33
N GLY A 169 -9.73 -2.85 -13.44
CA GLY A 169 -9.61 -3.60 -14.69
C GLY A 169 -8.66 -3.00 -15.73
N VAL A 170 -7.91 -1.94 -15.41
CA VAL A 170 -6.91 -1.36 -16.33
C VAL A 170 -5.92 -2.44 -16.76
N ARG A 171 -5.73 -2.55 -18.09
CA ARG A 171 -4.82 -3.51 -18.72
C ARG A 171 -3.82 -2.78 -19.60
N VAL A 172 -2.58 -3.24 -19.60
CA VAL A 172 -1.54 -2.77 -20.50
C VAL A 172 -1.59 -3.60 -21.78
N ALA A 173 -1.54 -2.97 -22.94
CA ALA A 173 -1.48 -3.67 -24.23
C ALA A 173 -0.22 -4.53 -24.31
N ALA A 174 -0.31 -5.70 -24.93
CA ALA A 174 0.80 -6.65 -25.00
C ALA A 174 2.05 -6.05 -25.67
N LYS A 175 1.86 -5.21 -26.69
CA LYS A 175 2.97 -4.50 -27.35
C LYS A 175 3.68 -3.54 -26.40
N GLU A 176 2.91 -2.74 -25.68
CA GLU A 176 3.43 -1.80 -24.69
C GLU A 176 4.13 -2.53 -23.52
N MET A 177 3.54 -3.64 -23.05
CA MET A 177 4.12 -4.41 -21.95
C MET A 177 5.49 -4.99 -22.26
N LYS A 178 5.78 -5.32 -23.53
CA LYS A 178 7.12 -5.80 -23.95
C LYS A 178 8.23 -4.79 -23.62
N GLU A 179 7.96 -3.50 -23.78
CA GLU A 179 8.91 -2.43 -23.47
C GLU A 179 9.19 -2.32 -21.98
N TYR A 180 8.14 -2.46 -21.15
CA TYR A 180 8.31 -2.47 -19.68
C TYR A 180 8.98 -3.76 -19.20
N GLU A 181 8.59 -4.93 -19.75
CA GLU A 181 9.17 -6.22 -19.35
C GLU A 181 10.68 -6.29 -19.64
N ALA A 182 11.15 -5.69 -20.73
CA ALA A 182 12.57 -5.59 -21.06
C ALA A 182 13.40 -4.81 -20.00
N ARG A 183 12.72 -4.05 -19.13
CA ARG A 183 13.32 -3.26 -18.05
C ARG A 183 13.31 -3.98 -16.70
N LEU A 184 12.67 -5.14 -16.61
CA LEU A 184 12.56 -5.93 -15.39
C LEU A 184 13.70 -6.95 -15.31
N GLU A 185 14.63 -6.75 -14.41
CA GLU A 185 15.67 -7.73 -14.11
C GLU A 185 15.10 -8.73 -13.09
N ARG A 186 14.62 -9.87 -13.58
CA ARG A 186 14.07 -10.93 -12.74
C ARG A 186 15.19 -11.83 -12.23
N SER A 187 15.15 -12.18 -10.94
CA SER A 187 16.10 -13.13 -10.34
C SER A 187 16.11 -14.47 -11.10
N ALA A 188 17.28 -15.00 -11.37
CA ALA A 188 17.42 -16.31 -12.03
C ALA A 188 16.80 -17.45 -11.22
N THR A 189 16.89 -17.37 -9.89
CA THR A 189 16.38 -18.41 -8.98
C THR A 189 14.93 -18.19 -8.55
N LEU A 190 14.51 -16.91 -8.44
CA LEU A 190 13.19 -16.52 -7.95
C LEU A 190 12.50 -15.49 -8.86
N PRO A 191 12.30 -15.77 -10.17
CA PRO A 191 11.88 -14.76 -11.16
C PRO A 191 10.50 -14.14 -10.89
N LYS A 192 9.67 -14.81 -10.07
CA LYS A 192 8.34 -14.33 -9.68
C LYS A 192 8.33 -13.54 -8.39
N TYR A 193 9.40 -13.63 -7.60
CA TYR A 193 9.44 -13.12 -6.23
C TYR A 193 10.51 -12.06 -6.00
N ASP A 194 11.41 -11.85 -6.96
CA ASP A 194 12.50 -10.90 -6.84
C ASP A 194 12.75 -10.24 -8.20
N ILE A 195 12.42 -8.96 -8.29
CA ILE A 195 12.44 -8.18 -9.53
C ILE A 195 13.16 -6.86 -9.24
N THR A 196 14.19 -6.55 -10.01
CA THR A 196 14.89 -5.27 -9.94
C THR A 196 14.54 -4.41 -11.16
N ILE A 197 14.30 -3.13 -10.93
CA ILE A 197 13.97 -2.12 -11.93
C ILE A 197 14.96 -0.97 -11.77
N LYS A 198 15.76 -0.72 -12.78
CA LYS A 198 16.67 0.42 -12.80
C LYS A 198 15.98 1.64 -13.43
N PRO A 199 16.18 2.86 -12.89
CA PRO A 199 15.69 4.07 -13.53
C PRO A 199 16.38 4.26 -14.90
N LYS A 200 15.71 4.95 -15.81
CA LYS A 200 16.39 5.46 -17.00
C LYS A 200 17.45 6.47 -16.56
N ILE A 201 18.66 6.28 -17.03
CA ILE A 201 19.67 7.30 -16.87
C ILE A 201 19.26 8.45 -17.81
N THR A 202 18.67 9.50 -17.26
CA THR A 202 18.57 10.78 -17.96
C THR A 202 19.94 11.41 -17.89
N ASP A 203 20.66 11.41 -19.01
CA ASP A 203 21.90 12.16 -19.14
C ASP A 203 21.58 13.64 -18.82
N PRO A 204 22.27 14.29 -17.88
CA PRO A 204 21.99 15.67 -17.52
C PRO A 204 22.48 16.69 -18.57
N GLN A 205 22.81 16.26 -19.76
CA GLN A 205 23.28 17.12 -20.84
C GLN A 205 22.37 17.01 -22.07
N VAL A 206 21.19 17.55 -22.06
CA VAL A 206 20.52 18.21 -23.21
C VAL A 206 19.43 19.13 -22.64
N SER A 207 19.77 20.33 -22.33
CA SER A 207 18.83 21.46 -22.18
C SER A 207 19.46 22.67 -22.86
#